data_1012ae2cab87a28d33b5d50012092d5e
#
_entry.id   1012ae2cab87a28d33b5d50012092d5e
#
_cell.length_a   1.000
_cell.length_b   1.000
_cell.length_c   1.000
_cell.angle_alpha   90.00
_cell.angle_beta   90.00
_cell.angle_gamma   90.00
#
_symmetry.space_group_name_H-M   'P 1'
#
loop_
_entity.id
_entity.type
_entity.pdbx_description
1 polymer ?
#
loop_
_entity_poly.entity_id
_entity_poly.type
_entity_poly.pdbx_seq_one_letter_code
_entity_poly.pdbx_strand_id
1 'polypeptide(L)'
;MRTSQGKPAPDGTQVAFTTTLGAFREPVVATEGGAARATLIASQTPGTATITATAIGLGVVGETQTLFVATQDELRSATDYVQVLGTEYLAYANEQRVIAASGKERGASVRFGFTRIEADDLQLEVESLRVKARNARLQYGSDSAEFAELSYELRALQGYGLTQRDGRWEVVRVRYGATEPFDAVVPPELFQFADISESDLVIKAAQIWFYPNERIQFHRAEFYVGEVRSLSLPLYSQSLWSGGVGSDTLIGVQSGQVYLDVPYYYTLSPTQIGALRLRTAQVGGRTMGAARGMFLDLEHEYRVGLGTGMVSLTSLARSDWGLNWRHQQPLAPNTRLALWLDSPAHQGVYGSVQLAHQARGYSTGATVAGSTYWRSARAQSLRTDVFIETTPRRVADLPLRQSLSLNLTTNRVQGSLRTQTREGIGVRARWNLIPQSLGQGTTLTGGLTVGRFIGNLPNAGLSLTGTLGITQALGAGGALSLNYDYAQDALGANLLGRHRLSGSLTWSAGERYYLTGYFSRALDANSVSYVGDFSWRVSPLWRVGLGYTWQRYQQYDFRDQTFTIAYRIGFREVALTWSSFTKRWSVDLLTAFY
;
A
#
# COMPACT_ATOMS: atom_id res chain seq x y z
N MET A 1 -9.14 -10.71 -31.19
CA MET A 1 -7.70 -10.58 -31.52
C MET A 1 -7.51 -10.64 -33.03
N ARG A 2 -6.53 -9.89 -33.55
CA ARG A 2 -6.19 -9.90 -34.98
C ARG A 2 -4.69 -10.06 -35.14
N THR A 3 -4.27 -10.76 -36.23
CA THR A 3 -2.86 -10.85 -36.61
C THR A 3 -2.34 -9.51 -37.12
N SER A 4 -1.04 -9.37 -37.33
CA SER A 4 -0.41 -8.19 -37.95
C SER A 4 -0.95 -7.86 -39.33
N GLN A 5 -1.53 -8.85 -40.03
CA GLN A 5 -2.19 -8.72 -41.31
C GLN A 5 -3.69 -8.40 -41.25
N GLY A 6 -4.23 -8.13 -40.04
CA GLY A 6 -5.63 -7.81 -39.80
C GLY A 6 -6.59 -9.00 -39.83
N LYS A 7 -6.12 -10.24 -40.04
CA LYS A 7 -6.94 -11.46 -39.98
C LYS A 7 -7.27 -11.84 -38.55
N PRO A 8 -8.40 -12.53 -38.29
CA PRO A 8 -8.70 -13.09 -36.98
C PRO A 8 -7.57 -13.96 -36.45
N ALA A 9 -7.33 -13.98 -35.14
CA ALA A 9 -6.39 -14.94 -34.55
C ALA A 9 -6.89 -16.36 -34.77
N PRO A 10 -5.97 -17.34 -34.96
CA PRO A 10 -6.35 -18.75 -35.12
C PRO A 10 -7.21 -19.24 -33.94
N ASP A 11 -8.17 -20.08 -34.22
CA ASP A 11 -8.96 -20.74 -33.18
C ASP A 11 -8.08 -21.63 -32.30
N GLY A 12 -8.40 -21.73 -31.05
CA GLY A 12 -7.59 -22.46 -30.07
C GLY A 12 -6.44 -21.66 -29.45
N THR A 13 -6.20 -20.39 -29.87
CA THR A 13 -5.21 -19.53 -29.22
C THR A 13 -5.65 -19.25 -27.77
N GLN A 14 -4.84 -19.65 -26.80
CA GLN A 14 -5.17 -19.45 -25.40
C GLN A 14 -4.93 -18.01 -24.97
N VAL A 15 -5.91 -17.43 -24.29
CA VAL A 15 -5.87 -16.07 -23.73
C VAL A 15 -6.09 -16.14 -22.22
N ALA A 16 -5.10 -15.69 -21.47
CA ALA A 16 -5.21 -15.53 -20.02
C ALA A 16 -5.80 -14.15 -19.68
N PHE A 17 -6.80 -14.12 -18.85
CA PHE A 17 -7.43 -12.91 -18.31
C PHE A 17 -7.05 -12.73 -16.86
N THR A 18 -6.55 -11.55 -16.50
CA THR A 18 -6.30 -11.13 -15.12
C THR A 18 -7.02 -9.82 -14.81
N THR A 19 -7.29 -9.56 -13.55
CA THR A 19 -7.94 -8.33 -13.10
C THR A 19 -7.38 -7.87 -11.77
N THR A 20 -7.35 -6.57 -11.55
CA THR A 20 -6.97 -5.98 -10.26
C THR A 20 -8.09 -6.01 -9.23
N LEU A 21 -9.36 -6.17 -9.69
CA LEU A 21 -10.54 -6.20 -8.84
C LEU A 21 -11.57 -7.14 -9.45
N GLY A 22 -12.24 -7.96 -8.61
CA GLY A 22 -13.12 -9.02 -9.08
C GLY A 22 -12.34 -10.29 -9.47
N ALA A 23 -13.00 -11.22 -10.12
CA ALA A 23 -12.40 -12.49 -10.56
C ALA A 23 -12.99 -12.94 -11.90
N PHE A 24 -12.20 -13.61 -12.74
CA PHE A 24 -12.74 -14.28 -13.92
C PHE A 24 -13.22 -15.69 -13.57
N ARG A 25 -14.41 -16.04 -14.02
CA ARG A 25 -14.94 -17.42 -13.89
C ARG A 25 -14.02 -18.41 -14.59
N GLU A 26 -13.53 -18.02 -15.77
CA GLU A 26 -12.61 -18.79 -16.61
C GLU A 26 -11.41 -17.88 -16.93
N PRO A 27 -10.30 -18.00 -16.16
CA PRO A 27 -9.16 -17.11 -16.33
C PRO A 27 -8.35 -17.40 -17.60
N VAL A 28 -8.50 -18.58 -18.22
CA VAL A 28 -7.87 -18.93 -19.49
C VAL A 28 -8.93 -19.50 -20.43
N VAL A 29 -9.07 -18.89 -21.61
CA VAL A 29 -10.08 -19.25 -22.60
C VAL A 29 -9.42 -19.33 -23.99
N ALA A 30 -9.82 -20.30 -24.78
CA ALA A 30 -9.39 -20.41 -26.18
C ALA A 30 -10.17 -19.45 -27.10
N THR A 31 -9.55 -18.98 -28.17
CA THR A 31 -10.21 -18.17 -29.19
C THR A 31 -11.08 -19.04 -30.11
N GLU A 32 -12.26 -18.49 -30.44
CA GLU A 32 -13.16 -18.98 -31.48
C GLU A 32 -13.49 -17.82 -32.43
N GLY A 33 -13.29 -17.96 -33.72
CA GLY A 33 -13.46 -16.90 -34.71
C GLY A 33 -12.60 -15.65 -34.44
N GLY A 34 -11.44 -15.83 -33.78
CA GLY A 34 -10.53 -14.75 -33.41
C GLY A 34 -10.94 -13.99 -32.15
N ALA A 35 -11.95 -14.44 -31.42
CA ALA A 35 -12.41 -13.83 -30.15
C ALA A 35 -12.31 -14.83 -29.00
N ALA A 36 -11.79 -14.38 -27.86
CA ALA A 36 -11.86 -15.08 -26.58
C ALA A 36 -12.86 -14.35 -25.70
N ARG A 37 -13.77 -15.07 -25.06
CA ARG A 37 -14.80 -14.51 -24.18
C ARG A 37 -14.65 -15.08 -22.77
N ALA A 38 -14.50 -14.22 -21.78
CA ALA A 38 -14.43 -14.59 -20.38
C ALA A 38 -15.46 -13.81 -19.57
N THR A 39 -16.03 -14.44 -18.54
CA THR A 39 -16.98 -13.80 -17.65
C THR A 39 -16.26 -13.22 -16.44
N LEU A 40 -16.29 -11.88 -16.31
CA LEU A 40 -15.79 -11.19 -15.13
C LEU A 40 -16.90 -11.12 -14.07
N ILE A 41 -16.61 -11.63 -12.89
CA ILE A 41 -17.47 -11.50 -11.71
C ILE A 41 -17.03 -10.26 -10.95
N ALA A 42 -17.97 -9.37 -10.68
CA ALA A 42 -17.72 -8.13 -9.97
C ALA A 42 -17.17 -8.39 -8.56
N SER A 43 -16.25 -7.54 -8.14
CA SER A 43 -15.85 -7.46 -6.73
C SER A 43 -17.01 -6.97 -5.90
N GLN A 44 -17.03 -7.39 -4.65
CA GLN A 44 -17.94 -6.82 -3.65
C GLN A 44 -17.52 -5.40 -3.23
N THR A 45 -16.29 -5.02 -3.54
CA THR A 45 -15.77 -3.68 -3.32
C THR A 45 -15.98 -2.86 -4.59
N PRO A 46 -16.64 -1.69 -4.50
CA PRO A 46 -16.70 -0.75 -5.61
C PRO A 46 -15.32 -0.24 -5.97
N GLY A 47 -15.07 -0.06 -7.25
CA GLY A 47 -13.79 0.47 -7.70
C GLY A 47 -13.54 0.21 -9.17
N THR A 48 -12.44 0.74 -9.68
CA THR A 48 -12.01 0.52 -11.06
C THR A 48 -11.15 -0.74 -11.15
N ALA A 49 -11.64 -1.75 -11.85
CA ALA A 49 -10.89 -2.95 -12.20
C ALA A 49 -10.10 -2.70 -13.48
N THR A 50 -8.81 -2.93 -13.46
CA THR A 50 -7.97 -3.02 -14.66
C THR A 50 -7.92 -4.48 -15.09
N ILE A 51 -8.40 -4.75 -16.29
CA ILE A 51 -8.48 -6.07 -16.89
C ILE A 51 -7.37 -6.20 -17.91
N THR A 52 -6.55 -7.23 -17.77
CA THR A 52 -5.47 -7.53 -18.71
C THR A 52 -5.75 -8.88 -19.38
N ALA A 53 -5.73 -8.90 -20.70
CA ALA A 53 -5.83 -10.11 -21.51
C ALA A 53 -4.49 -10.38 -22.19
N THR A 54 -3.90 -11.54 -21.95
CA THR A 54 -2.59 -11.95 -22.48
C THR A 54 -2.74 -13.18 -23.36
N ALA A 55 -2.36 -13.08 -24.63
CA ALA A 55 -2.27 -14.26 -25.49
C ALA A 55 -1.05 -15.08 -25.11
N ILE A 56 -1.27 -16.29 -24.58
CA ILE A 56 -0.21 -17.18 -24.11
C ILE A 56 0.65 -17.61 -25.30
N GLY A 57 1.96 -17.46 -25.17
CA GLY A 57 2.93 -17.83 -26.21
C GLY A 57 3.13 -16.81 -27.34
N LEU A 58 2.28 -15.78 -27.43
CA LEU A 58 2.39 -14.74 -28.47
C LEU A 58 2.89 -13.39 -27.93
N GLY A 59 2.97 -13.22 -26.62
CA GLY A 59 3.42 -11.98 -25.98
C GLY A 59 2.52 -10.74 -26.23
N VAL A 60 1.31 -10.96 -26.76
CA VAL A 60 0.36 -9.87 -27.04
C VAL A 60 -0.50 -9.64 -25.80
N VAL A 61 -0.52 -8.39 -25.33
CA VAL A 61 -1.28 -7.96 -24.16
C VAL A 61 -2.28 -6.89 -24.56
N GLY A 62 -3.52 -7.03 -24.12
CA GLY A 62 -4.55 -6.00 -24.20
C GLY A 62 -5.01 -5.62 -22.81
N GLU A 63 -5.26 -4.33 -22.58
CA GLU A 63 -5.72 -3.82 -21.30
C GLU A 63 -6.98 -2.98 -21.47
N THR A 64 -7.91 -3.11 -20.54
CA THR A 64 -9.11 -2.27 -20.45
C THR A 64 -9.48 -2.04 -18.99
N GLN A 65 -10.35 -1.07 -18.74
CA GLN A 65 -10.84 -0.77 -17.39
C GLN A 65 -12.36 -0.86 -17.35
N THR A 66 -12.87 -1.38 -16.25
CA THR A 66 -14.30 -1.37 -15.93
C THR A 66 -14.51 -0.88 -14.51
N LEU A 67 -15.65 -0.23 -14.27
CA LEU A 67 -16.02 0.29 -12.96
C LEU A 67 -17.05 -0.64 -12.32
N PHE A 68 -16.75 -1.14 -11.13
CA PHE A 68 -17.74 -1.79 -10.28
C PHE A 68 -18.43 -0.75 -9.43
N VAL A 69 -19.75 -0.69 -9.54
CA VAL A 69 -20.61 0.21 -8.77
C VAL A 69 -21.38 -0.63 -7.77
N ALA A 70 -21.38 -0.25 -6.50
CA ALA A 70 -22.18 -0.90 -5.48
C ALA A 70 -23.49 -0.15 -5.26
N THR A 71 -24.54 -0.87 -4.92
CA THR A 71 -25.77 -0.30 -4.36
C THR A 71 -25.49 0.22 -2.95
N GLN A 72 -26.34 1.12 -2.45
CA GLN A 72 -26.16 1.70 -1.10
C GLN A 72 -26.22 0.63 0.02
N ASP A 73 -26.98 -0.45 -0.21
CA ASP A 73 -27.07 -1.56 0.74
C ASP A 73 -25.86 -2.51 0.65
N GLU A 74 -25.31 -2.74 -0.54
CA GLU A 74 -24.06 -3.47 -0.74
C GLU A 74 -22.86 -2.73 -0.15
N LEU A 75 -22.83 -1.40 -0.23
CA LEU A 75 -21.81 -0.56 0.41
C LEU A 75 -21.81 -0.67 1.94
N ARG A 76 -22.95 -0.87 2.56
CA ARG A 76 -23.07 -1.10 4.01
C ARG A 76 -22.54 -2.47 4.43
N SER A 77 -22.55 -3.46 3.54
CA SER A 77 -22.10 -4.84 3.79
C SER A 77 -20.69 -5.15 3.27
N ALA A 78 -20.18 -4.37 2.32
CA ALA A 78 -18.89 -4.58 1.69
C ALA A 78 -17.75 -3.93 2.49
N THR A 79 -17.47 -4.46 3.66
CA THR A 79 -16.17 -4.23 4.32
C THR A 79 -15.22 -5.33 3.86
N ASP A 80 -14.09 -4.94 3.26
CA ASP A 80 -13.02 -5.85 2.80
C ASP A 80 -12.29 -6.50 3.98
N TYR A 81 -13.00 -7.20 4.81
CA TYR A 81 -12.41 -7.93 5.92
C TYR A 81 -12.90 -9.37 6.01
N VAL A 82 -12.04 -10.22 6.50
CA VAL A 82 -12.35 -11.60 6.85
C VAL A 82 -12.68 -11.65 8.34
N GLN A 83 -13.84 -12.15 8.69
CA GLN A 83 -14.22 -12.43 10.07
C GLN A 83 -13.91 -13.89 10.38
N VAL A 84 -13.15 -14.13 11.46
CA VAL A 84 -12.85 -15.49 11.93
C VAL A 84 -13.36 -15.64 13.37
N LEU A 85 -14.07 -16.71 13.61
CA LEU A 85 -14.63 -17.09 14.91
C LEU A 85 -14.27 -18.53 15.24
N GLY A 86 -14.07 -18.82 16.51
CA GLY A 86 -13.90 -20.18 17.04
C GLY A 86 -14.58 -20.29 18.40
N THR A 87 -15.38 -21.33 18.62
CA THR A 87 -16.10 -21.51 19.89
C THR A 87 -15.22 -22.11 21.00
N GLU A 88 -14.23 -22.93 20.65
CA GLU A 88 -13.30 -23.55 21.61
C GLU A 88 -11.92 -22.90 21.57
N TYR A 89 -11.44 -22.59 20.36
CA TYR A 89 -10.11 -22.01 20.17
C TYR A 89 -10.11 -21.01 19.00
N LEU A 90 -9.44 -19.89 19.19
CA LEU A 90 -9.18 -18.91 18.14
C LEU A 90 -7.86 -18.21 18.45
N ALA A 91 -6.89 -18.33 17.56
CA ALA A 91 -5.58 -17.72 17.73
C ALA A 91 -4.94 -17.34 16.40
N TYR A 92 -4.05 -16.36 16.47
CA TYR A 92 -3.13 -15.98 15.40
C TYR A 92 -1.70 -16.36 15.79
N ALA A 93 -1.07 -17.15 14.94
CA ALA A 93 0.33 -17.51 15.04
C ALA A 93 1.15 -16.55 14.16
N ASN A 94 1.96 -15.71 14.80
CA ASN A 94 2.59 -14.58 14.11
C ASN A 94 3.66 -15.00 13.10
N GLU A 95 4.41 -16.06 13.40
CA GLU A 95 5.51 -16.51 12.54
C GLU A 95 5.01 -17.27 11.32
N GLN A 96 4.04 -18.14 11.51
CA GLN A 96 3.42 -18.91 10.43
C GLN A 96 2.43 -18.05 9.64
N ARG A 97 2.05 -16.86 10.15
CA ARG A 97 1.02 -15.99 9.59
C ARG A 97 -0.30 -16.70 9.33
N VAL A 98 -0.72 -17.48 10.29
CA VAL A 98 -1.92 -18.32 10.23
C VAL A 98 -2.87 -17.94 11.36
N ILE A 99 -4.16 -17.80 11.03
CA ILE A 99 -5.25 -17.73 12.00
C ILE A 99 -5.84 -19.13 12.10
N ALA A 100 -5.81 -19.73 13.28
CA ALA A 100 -6.37 -21.04 13.57
C ALA A 100 -7.63 -20.89 14.44
N ALA A 101 -8.67 -21.61 14.10
CA ALA A 101 -9.90 -21.67 14.86
C ALA A 101 -10.40 -23.11 14.99
N SER A 102 -10.99 -23.45 16.14
CA SER A 102 -11.67 -24.74 16.31
C SER A 102 -12.96 -24.59 17.13
N GLY A 103 -13.83 -25.59 16.98
CA GLY A 103 -15.07 -25.69 17.73
C GLY A 103 -15.90 -26.88 17.29
N LYS A 104 -16.48 -27.63 18.24
CA LYS A 104 -17.34 -28.79 17.95
C LYS A 104 -18.55 -28.38 17.13
N GLU A 105 -19.09 -29.34 16.38
CA GLU A 105 -20.30 -29.16 15.56
C GLU A 105 -20.17 -27.97 14.59
N ARG A 106 -19.01 -27.82 13.94
CA ARG A 106 -18.66 -26.71 13.06
C ARG A 106 -18.65 -25.36 13.78
N GLY A 107 -18.17 -25.35 15.01
CA GLY A 107 -18.06 -24.13 15.83
C GLY A 107 -16.98 -23.15 15.41
N ALA A 108 -16.14 -23.48 14.43
CA ALA A 108 -15.22 -22.56 13.80
C ALA A 108 -15.82 -22.01 12.51
N SER A 109 -15.65 -20.70 12.23
CA SER A 109 -16.16 -20.12 11.00
C SER A 109 -15.29 -19.00 10.44
N VAL A 110 -15.28 -18.91 9.10
CA VAL A 110 -14.71 -17.80 8.33
C VAL A 110 -15.80 -17.20 7.46
N ARG A 111 -15.90 -15.89 7.47
CA ARG A 111 -16.78 -15.13 6.59
C ARG A 111 -15.99 -14.08 5.82
N PHE A 112 -16.15 -14.09 4.50
CA PHE A 112 -15.60 -13.08 3.60
C PHE A 112 -16.61 -12.79 2.49
N GLY A 113 -17.24 -11.64 2.55
CA GLY A 113 -18.33 -11.27 1.66
C GLY A 113 -19.48 -12.27 1.68
N PHE A 114 -19.80 -12.87 0.53
CA PHE A 114 -20.85 -13.89 0.39
C PHE A 114 -20.36 -15.30 0.72
N THR A 115 -19.06 -15.47 0.95
CA THR A 115 -18.47 -16.76 1.31
C THR A 115 -18.54 -16.94 2.82
N ARG A 116 -19.08 -18.09 3.25
CA ARG A 116 -19.06 -18.56 4.64
C ARG A 116 -18.56 -20.00 4.67
N ILE A 117 -17.56 -20.26 5.48
CA ILE A 117 -17.02 -21.60 5.73
C ILE A 117 -17.20 -21.87 7.22
N GLU A 118 -17.89 -22.95 7.56
CA GLU A 118 -18.07 -23.47 8.91
C GLU A 118 -17.35 -24.81 8.99
N ALA A 119 -16.62 -25.09 10.08
CA ALA A 119 -15.83 -26.29 10.22
C ALA A 119 -15.61 -26.65 11.70
N ASP A 120 -15.17 -27.88 11.97
CA ASP A 120 -14.69 -28.25 13.29
C ASP A 120 -13.30 -27.65 13.54
N ASP A 121 -12.40 -27.77 12.57
CA ASP A 121 -11.08 -27.15 12.58
C ASP A 121 -10.85 -26.33 11.31
N LEU A 122 -10.21 -25.19 11.45
CA LEU A 122 -10.01 -24.26 10.36
C LEU A 122 -8.68 -23.51 10.55
N GLN A 123 -7.93 -23.34 9.45
CA GLN A 123 -6.79 -22.44 9.37
C GLN A 123 -6.95 -21.50 8.19
N LEU A 124 -6.72 -20.21 8.41
CA LEU A 124 -6.65 -19.17 7.39
C LEU A 124 -5.21 -18.68 7.25
N GLU A 125 -4.61 -18.90 6.10
CA GLU A 125 -3.32 -18.33 5.73
C GLU A 125 -3.50 -16.85 5.37
N VAL A 126 -2.83 -15.96 6.11
CA VAL A 126 -3.01 -14.50 5.99
C VAL A 126 -2.54 -13.95 4.64
N GLU A 127 -1.48 -14.53 4.06
CA GLU A 127 -0.89 -14.05 2.80
C GLU A 127 -1.70 -14.47 1.57
N SER A 128 -2.03 -15.76 1.49
CA SER A 128 -2.73 -16.35 0.35
C SER A 128 -4.24 -16.19 0.42
N LEU A 129 -4.79 -15.85 1.60
CA LEU A 129 -6.23 -15.92 1.89
C LEU A 129 -6.83 -17.32 1.67
N ARG A 130 -6.01 -18.34 1.86
CA ARG A 130 -6.42 -19.74 1.75
C ARG A 130 -6.94 -20.23 3.08
N VAL A 131 -8.15 -20.75 3.05
CA VAL A 131 -8.76 -21.47 4.18
C VAL A 131 -8.56 -22.95 3.98
N LYS A 132 -7.98 -23.61 4.98
CA LYS A 132 -7.95 -25.07 5.13
C LYS A 132 -8.91 -25.44 6.24
N ALA A 133 -9.76 -26.42 6.04
CA ALA A 133 -10.81 -26.75 7.01
C ALA A 133 -11.11 -28.24 7.01
N ARG A 134 -11.50 -28.78 8.18
CA ARG A 134 -11.93 -30.17 8.39
C ARG A 134 -13.39 -30.19 8.81
N ASN A 135 -14.15 -31.20 8.33
CA ASN A 135 -15.59 -31.30 8.48
C ASN A 135 -16.30 -29.98 8.11
N ALA A 136 -16.00 -29.50 6.90
CA ALA A 136 -16.33 -28.16 6.47
C ALA A 136 -17.65 -28.10 5.70
N ARG A 137 -18.39 -27.02 5.92
CA ARG A 137 -19.50 -26.57 5.09
C ARG A 137 -19.17 -25.23 4.46
N LEU A 138 -19.09 -25.19 3.15
CA LEU A 138 -18.91 -23.96 2.37
C LEU A 138 -20.28 -23.49 1.89
N GLN A 139 -20.57 -22.23 2.10
CA GLN A 139 -21.74 -21.54 1.58
C GLN A 139 -21.27 -20.33 0.75
N TYR A 140 -21.82 -20.15 -0.45
CA TYR A 140 -21.64 -18.99 -1.30
C TYR A 140 -23.00 -18.55 -1.86
N GLY A 141 -23.53 -17.45 -1.35
CA GLY A 141 -24.89 -17.02 -1.66
C GLY A 141 -25.91 -18.10 -1.25
N SER A 142 -26.63 -18.65 -2.22
CA SER A 142 -27.60 -19.75 -2.02
C SER A 142 -26.99 -21.15 -2.09
N ASP A 143 -25.77 -21.26 -2.66
CA ASP A 143 -25.12 -22.55 -2.89
C ASP A 143 -24.41 -23.02 -1.63
N SER A 144 -24.50 -24.31 -1.34
CA SER A 144 -23.86 -24.90 -0.16
C SER A 144 -23.37 -26.31 -0.47
N ALA A 145 -22.15 -26.63 -0.02
CA ALA A 145 -21.51 -27.94 -0.16
C ALA A 145 -20.78 -28.34 1.12
N GLU A 146 -20.70 -29.65 1.38
CA GLU A 146 -20.04 -30.22 2.55
C GLU A 146 -18.83 -31.05 2.16
N PHE A 147 -17.77 -30.98 2.97
CA PHE A 147 -16.49 -31.59 2.70
C PHE A 147 -15.90 -32.18 4.00
N ALA A 148 -15.25 -33.32 3.89
CA ALA A 148 -14.43 -33.84 4.99
C ALA A 148 -13.18 -32.95 5.19
N GLU A 149 -12.56 -32.56 4.07
CA GLU A 149 -11.46 -31.60 4.06
C GLU A 149 -11.70 -30.60 2.92
N LEU A 150 -11.36 -29.33 3.18
CA LEU A 150 -11.53 -28.22 2.22
C LEU A 150 -10.26 -27.38 2.22
N SER A 151 -9.80 -27.03 1.01
CA SER A 151 -8.78 -26.00 0.76
C SER A 151 -9.35 -24.99 -0.23
N TYR A 152 -9.61 -23.75 0.22
CA TYR A 152 -10.34 -22.76 -0.56
C TYR A 152 -9.70 -21.38 -0.48
N GLU A 153 -9.46 -20.77 -1.63
CA GLU A 153 -8.96 -19.40 -1.75
C GLU A 153 -10.11 -18.40 -1.76
N LEU A 154 -10.22 -17.61 -0.70
CA LEU A 154 -11.32 -16.65 -0.52
C LEU A 154 -11.34 -15.56 -1.61
N ARG A 155 -10.18 -15.11 -2.09
CA ARG A 155 -10.10 -14.07 -3.12
C ARG A 155 -10.40 -14.61 -4.52
N ALA A 156 -9.89 -15.78 -4.83
CA ALA A 156 -10.08 -16.43 -6.12
C ALA A 156 -11.44 -17.15 -6.22
N LEU A 157 -12.13 -17.34 -5.10
CA LEU A 157 -13.40 -18.03 -4.96
C LEU A 157 -13.36 -19.46 -5.53
N GLN A 158 -12.22 -20.13 -5.37
CA GLN A 158 -11.99 -21.48 -5.87
C GLN A 158 -11.11 -22.30 -4.93
N GLY A 159 -11.21 -23.62 -5.04
CA GLY A 159 -10.42 -24.52 -4.22
C GLY A 159 -10.66 -25.98 -4.56
N TYR A 160 -10.31 -26.83 -3.61
CA TYR A 160 -10.50 -28.28 -3.69
C TYR A 160 -11.12 -28.78 -2.40
N GLY A 161 -11.99 -29.76 -2.52
CA GLY A 161 -12.63 -30.41 -1.38
C GLY A 161 -12.53 -31.94 -1.50
N LEU A 162 -12.36 -32.60 -0.36
CA LEU A 162 -12.48 -34.05 -0.23
C LEU A 162 -13.90 -34.38 0.24
N THR A 163 -14.65 -35.11 -0.54
CA THR A 163 -16.03 -35.53 -0.23
C THR A 163 -16.18 -37.02 -0.37
N GLN A 164 -17.18 -37.59 0.31
CA GLN A 164 -17.52 -38.99 0.16
C GLN A 164 -18.75 -39.12 -0.73
N ARG A 165 -18.58 -39.81 -1.86
CA ARG A 165 -19.69 -40.10 -2.79
C ARG A 165 -19.74 -41.60 -3.02
N ASP A 166 -20.91 -42.19 -2.86
CA ASP A 166 -21.16 -43.65 -3.00
C ASP A 166 -20.15 -44.52 -2.21
N GLY A 167 -19.77 -44.07 -1.01
CA GLY A 167 -18.82 -44.76 -0.14
C GLY A 167 -17.34 -44.62 -0.53
N ARG A 168 -17.01 -43.85 -1.59
CA ARG A 168 -15.65 -43.58 -2.03
C ARG A 168 -15.26 -42.13 -1.78
N TRP A 169 -14.00 -41.94 -1.42
CA TRP A 169 -13.42 -40.61 -1.27
C TRP A 169 -13.03 -40.05 -2.65
N GLU A 170 -13.56 -38.87 -2.97
CA GLU A 170 -13.30 -38.16 -4.24
C GLU A 170 -12.82 -36.74 -3.94
N VAL A 171 -11.82 -36.30 -4.72
CA VAL A 171 -11.42 -34.89 -4.73
C VAL A 171 -12.28 -34.17 -5.78
N VAL A 172 -12.92 -33.10 -5.36
CA VAL A 172 -13.71 -32.24 -6.23
C VAL A 172 -13.09 -30.85 -6.30
N ARG A 173 -13.19 -30.22 -7.47
CA ARG A 173 -12.92 -28.80 -7.58
C ARG A 173 -14.13 -28.01 -7.10
N VAL A 174 -13.86 -26.93 -6.37
CA VAL A 174 -14.91 -26.05 -5.87
C VAL A 174 -14.74 -24.67 -6.48
N ARG A 175 -15.80 -24.13 -7.07
CA ARG A 175 -15.84 -22.77 -7.60
C ARG A 175 -17.15 -22.12 -7.20
N TYR A 176 -17.07 -20.93 -6.55
CA TYR A 176 -18.26 -20.19 -6.09
C TYR A 176 -19.27 -21.04 -5.28
N GLY A 177 -18.82 -22.03 -4.54
CA GLY A 177 -19.70 -22.95 -3.82
C GLY A 177 -20.21 -24.16 -4.62
N ALA A 178 -20.11 -24.16 -5.94
CA ALA A 178 -20.43 -25.31 -6.78
C ALA A 178 -19.26 -26.31 -6.85
N THR A 179 -19.58 -27.60 -6.89
CA THR A 179 -18.60 -28.69 -6.98
C THR A 179 -18.55 -29.25 -8.40
N GLU A 180 -17.35 -29.45 -8.91
CA GLU A 180 -17.08 -30.08 -10.22
C GLU A 180 -16.16 -31.30 -10.01
N PRO A 181 -16.39 -32.42 -10.72
CA PRO A 181 -15.47 -33.57 -10.69
C PRO A 181 -14.04 -33.13 -11.07
N PHE A 182 -13.03 -33.72 -10.42
CA PHE A 182 -11.64 -33.41 -10.69
C PHE A 182 -10.78 -34.66 -10.68
N ASP A 183 -10.28 -35.07 -11.84
CA ASP A 183 -9.59 -36.34 -12.05
C ASP A 183 -8.06 -36.24 -11.90
N ALA A 184 -7.50 -35.05 -11.64
CA ALA A 184 -6.08 -34.88 -11.45
C ALA A 184 -5.66 -35.00 -9.98
N VAL A 185 -4.41 -35.39 -9.75
CA VAL A 185 -3.83 -35.49 -8.39
C VAL A 185 -3.67 -34.08 -7.80
N VAL A 186 -4.25 -33.89 -6.64
CA VAL A 186 -4.09 -32.65 -5.84
C VAL A 186 -2.97 -32.89 -4.84
N PRO A 187 -1.99 -31.96 -4.71
CA PRO A 187 -0.95 -32.06 -3.70
C PRO A 187 -1.53 -32.13 -2.29
N PRO A 188 -1.17 -33.12 -1.46
CA PRO A 188 -1.73 -33.27 -0.11
C PRO A 188 -1.42 -32.08 0.81
N GLU A 189 -0.36 -31.31 0.52
CA GLU A 189 0.04 -30.12 1.26
C GLU A 189 -1.07 -29.03 1.26
N LEU A 190 -1.96 -29.04 0.25
CA LEU A 190 -3.10 -28.12 0.20
C LEU A 190 -4.08 -28.30 1.35
N PHE A 191 -4.16 -29.50 1.94
CA PHE A 191 -5.04 -29.82 3.05
C PHE A 191 -4.32 -29.87 4.41
N GLN A 192 -2.98 -29.92 4.39
CA GLN A 192 -2.19 -29.99 5.64
C GLN A 192 -2.26 -28.67 6.41
N PHE A 193 -2.55 -28.77 7.68
CA PHE A 193 -2.50 -27.65 8.61
C PHE A 193 -1.07 -27.34 9.00
N ALA A 194 -0.76 -26.05 9.11
CA ALA A 194 0.51 -25.60 9.70
C ALA A 194 0.51 -25.89 11.20
N ASP A 195 1.67 -26.29 11.71
CA ASP A 195 1.86 -26.43 13.15
C ASP A 195 2.09 -25.06 13.77
N ILE A 196 1.12 -24.59 14.53
CA ILE A 196 1.16 -23.31 15.23
C ILE A 196 1.75 -23.39 16.63
N SER A 197 2.02 -24.62 17.14
CA SER A 197 2.61 -24.82 18.47
C SER A 197 4.07 -24.37 18.53
N GLU A 198 4.77 -24.35 17.39
CA GLU A 198 6.15 -23.86 17.27
C GLU A 198 6.27 -22.34 17.20
N SER A 199 5.15 -21.60 17.22
CA SER A 199 5.18 -20.13 17.16
C SER A 199 5.63 -19.53 18.48
N ASP A 200 6.65 -18.66 18.42
CA ASP A 200 7.14 -17.94 19.60
C ASP A 200 6.10 -16.96 20.15
N LEU A 201 5.27 -16.40 19.27
CA LEU A 201 4.18 -15.49 19.64
C LEU A 201 2.85 -15.96 19.08
N VAL A 202 1.94 -16.27 20.00
CA VAL A 202 0.55 -16.61 19.70
C VAL A 202 -0.37 -15.59 20.36
N ILE A 203 -1.32 -15.04 19.59
CA ILE A 203 -2.35 -14.13 20.10
C ILE A 203 -3.69 -14.85 20.07
N LYS A 204 -4.19 -15.28 21.23
CA LYS A 204 -5.54 -15.84 21.37
C LYS A 204 -6.55 -14.71 21.47
N ALA A 205 -7.74 -14.92 20.92
CA ALA A 205 -8.79 -13.92 20.92
C ALA A 205 -10.20 -14.54 20.97
N ALA A 206 -11.20 -13.76 21.36
CA ALA A 206 -12.59 -14.18 21.25
C ALA A 206 -13.13 -14.00 19.83
N GLN A 207 -12.58 -13.04 19.08
CA GLN A 207 -12.95 -12.76 17.69
C GLN A 207 -11.76 -12.12 16.98
N ILE A 208 -11.54 -12.48 15.71
CA ILE A 208 -10.52 -11.87 14.85
C ILE A 208 -11.19 -11.31 13.60
N TRP A 209 -10.88 -10.05 13.29
CA TRP A 209 -11.16 -9.41 12.02
C TRP A 209 -9.86 -9.16 11.29
N PHE A 210 -9.74 -9.75 10.12
CA PHE A 210 -8.56 -9.66 9.30
C PHE A 210 -8.83 -8.81 8.05
N TYR A 211 -8.11 -7.71 7.91
CA TYR A 211 -8.12 -6.83 6.73
C TYR A 211 -6.91 -7.18 5.87
N PRO A 212 -7.10 -7.83 4.71
CA PRO A 212 -6.00 -8.28 3.88
C PRO A 212 -5.05 -7.15 3.50
N ASN A 213 -3.74 -7.37 3.72
CA ASN A 213 -2.65 -6.41 3.49
C ASN A 213 -2.69 -5.12 4.34
N GLU A 214 -3.61 -4.99 5.28
CA GLU A 214 -3.68 -3.83 6.15
C GLU A 214 -3.34 -4.20 7.61
N ARG A 215 -4.21 -4.99 8.25
CA ARG A 215 -4.15 -5.26 9.69
C ARG A 215 -4.97 -6.46 10.13
N ILE A 216 -4.69 -6.93 11.33
CA ILE A 216 -5.52 -7.89 12.07
C ILE A 216 -6.03 -7.20 13.33
N GLN A 217 -7.31 -7.33 13.62
CA GLN A 217 -7.94 -6.81 14.83
C GLN A 217 -8.41 -7.95 15.72
N PHE A 218 -8.09 -7.86 17.00
CA PHE A 218 -8.36 -8.87 18.01
C PHE A 218 -9.29 -8.31 19.09
N HIS A 219 -10.35 -9.02 19.38
CA HIS A 219 -11.22 -8.77 20.53
C HIS A 219 -10.83 -9.73 21.65
N ARG A 220 -10.58 -9.19 22.85
CA ARG A 220 -10.04 -9.92 24.01
C ARG A 220 -8.74 -10.63 23.65
N ALA A 221 -7.75 -9.86 23.21
CA ALA A 221 -6.43 -10.37 22.84
C ALA A 221 -5.65 -10.85 24.08
N GLU A 222 -5.16 -12.07 24.05
CA GLU A 222 -4.26 -12.64 25.03
C GLU A 222 -2.96 -13.06 24.34
N PHE A 223 -1.86 -12.47 24.75
CA PHE A 223 -0.54 -12.70 24.16
C PHE A 223 0.17 -13.81 24.89
N TYR A 224 0.60 -14.81 24.16
CA TYR A 224 1.40 -15.93 24.65
C TYR A 224 2.80 -15.90 23.99
N VAL A 225 3.84 -15.95 24.81
CA VAL A 225 5.23 -16.15 24.37
C VAL A 225 5.62 -17.56 24.81
N GLY A 226 5.70 -18.46 23.84
CA GLY A 226 5.66 -19.90 24.14
C GLY A 226 4.35 -20.25 24.85
N GLU A 227 4.44 -20.93 25.98
CA GLU A 227 3.27 -21.32 26.79
C GLU A 227 2.84 -20.26 27.82
N VAL A 228 3.60 -19.17 27.98
CA VAL A 228 3.40 -18.18 29.04
C VAL A 228 2.53 -17.03 28.56
N ARG A 229 1.40 -16.80 29.22
CA ARG A 229 0.58 -15.61 28.99
C ARG A 229 1.31 -14.38 29.50
N SER A 230 1.65 -13.46 28.59
CA SER A 230 2.44 -12.26 28.89
C SER A 230 1.60 -10.99 29.06
N LEU A 231 0.52 -10.84 28.29
CA LEU A 231 -0.30 -9.63 28.26
C LEU A 231 -1.72 -9.97 27.85
N SER A 232 -2.69 -9.17 28.32
CA SER A 232 -4.08 -9.22 27.88
C SER A 232 -4.59 -7.81 27.61
N LEU A 233 -5.21 -7.63 26.44
CA LEU A 233 -5.81 -6.37 26.02
C LEU A 233 -7.27 -6.60 25.61
N PRO A 234 -8.22 -5.75 26.02
CA PRO A 234 -9.62 -5.89 25.61
C PRO A 234 -9.78 -5.85 24.09
N LEU A 235 -9.04 -4.97 23.46
CA LEU A 235 -8.98 -4.76 22.02
C LEU A 235 -7.52 -4.54 21.61
N TYR A 236 -7.12 -5.14 20.48
CA TYR A 236 -5.77 -4.96 19.90
C TYR A 236 -5.85 -4.96 18.38
N SER A 237 -5.02 -4.14 17.75
CA SER A 237 -4.86 -4.12 16.30
C SER A 237 -3.39 -4.25 15.94
N GLN A 238 -3.08 -5.18 15.05
CA GLN A 238 -1.73 -5.39 14.52
C GLN A 238 -1.70 -5.02 13.05
N SER A 239 -0.81 -4.10 12.66
CA SER A 239 -0.56 -3.78 11.26
C SER A 239 0.19 -4.92 10.57
N LEU A 240 -0.21 -5.25 9.35
CA LEU A 240 0.48 -6.21 8.48
C LEU A 240 1.46 -5.51 7.52
N TRP A 241 1.44 -4.20 7.47
CA TRP A 241 2.25 -3.42 6.56
C TRP A 241 3.53 -2.96 7.23
N SER A 242 4.66 -3.42 6.72
CA SER A 242 5.99 -3.14 7.28
C SER A 242 6.57 -1.77 6.90
N GLY A 243 5.89 -0.98 6.09
CA GLY A 243 6.39 0.31 5.57
C GLY A 243 5.81 1.56 6.23
N GLY A 244 4.91 1.44 7.20
CA GLY A 244 4.31 2.57 7.90
C GLY A 244 5.15 3.03 9.11
N VAL A 245 5.27 4.34 9.32
CA VAL A 245 5.82 4.97 10.52
C VAL A 245 4.83 4.77 11.68
N GLY A 246 4.67 3.57 12.12
CA GLY A 246 3.76 3.17 13.18
C GLY A 246 3.82 1.67 13.32
N SER A 247 4.97 1.14 13.74
CA SER A 247 4.98 -0.25 14.19
C SER A 247 4.11 -0.30 15.44
N ASP A 248 3.13 -1.19 15.50
CA ASP A 248 2.37 -1.51 16.71
C ASP A 248 3.27 -2.19 17.78
N THR A 249 4.49 -1.69 17.89
CA THR A 249 5.48 -2.16 18.85
C THR A 249 5.16 -1.50 20.18
N LEU A 250 4.51 -2.26 21.07
CA LEU A 250 4.15 -1.80 22.42
C LEU A 250 5.37 -1.34 23.22
N ILE A 251 6.50 -1.98 23.02
CA ILE A 251 7.77 -1.67 23.65
C ILE A 251 8.86 -1.81 22.58
N GLY A 252 9.70 -0.81 22.46
CA GLY A 252 10.82 -0.84 21.53
C GLY A 252 12.04 -0.13 22.08
N VAL A 253 13.16 -0.29 21.40
CA VAL A 253 14.39 0.45 21.65
C VAL A 253 14.75 1.16 20.36
N GLN A 254 14.90 2.47 20.40
CA GLN A 254 15.31 3.28 19.27
C GLN A 254 16.41 4.25 19.71
N SER A 255 17.52 4.26 18.99
CA SER A 255 18.69 5.10 19.30
C SER A 255 19.18 4.93 20.74
N GLY A 256 19.15 3.70 21.27
CA GLY A 256 19.58 3.35 22.63
C GLY A 256 18.59 3.80 23.73
N GLN A 257 17.38 4.19 23.40
CA GLN A 257 16.34 4.56 24.36
C GLN A 257 15.15 3.61 24.25
N VAL A 258 14.67 3.13 25.39
CA VAL A 258 13.44 2.34 25.47
C VAL A 258 12.27 3.31 25.25
N TYR A 259 11.39 2.98 24.32
CA TYR A 259 10.11 3.66 24.16
C TYR A 259 8.96 2.70 24.39
N LEU A 260 7.88 3.26 24.93
CA LEU A 260 6.60 2.60 25.07
C LEU A 260 5.62 3.27 24.12
N ASP A 261 4.81 2.50 23.44
CA ASP A 261 3.64 2.94 22.68
C ASP A 261 2.49 2.00 23.01
N VAL A 262 1.75 2.34 24.03
CA VAL A 262 0.65 1.51 24.53
C VAL A 262 -0.67 2.09 24.05
N PRO A 263 -1.32 1.46 23.05
CA PRO A 263 -2.63 1.85 22.61
C PRO A 263 -3.71 1.33 23.56
N TYR A 264 -4.61 2.19 23.98
CA TYR A 264 -5.88 1.83 24.57
C TYR A 264 -6.97 2.07 23.55
N TYR A 265 -7.43 1.01 22.89
CA TYR A 265 -8.51 1.12 21.92
C TYR A 265 -9.83 1.30 22.64
N TYR A 266 -10.49 2.44 22.45
CA TYR A 266 -11.84 2.68 22.96
C TYR A 266 -12.93 2.28 21.95
N THR A 267 -12.58 2.17 20.69
CA THR A 267 -13.43 1.56 19.65
C THR A 267 -12.56 0.79 18.65
N LEU A 268 -13.00 -0.39 18.27
CA LEU A 268 -12.36 -1.24 17.29
C LEU A 268 -13.47 -1.98 16.55
N SER A 269 -13.79 -1.49 15.36
CA SER A 269 -14.84 -2.04 14.49
C SER A 269 -14.37 -2.01 13.03
N PRO A 270 -15.06 -2.69 12.11
CA PRO A 270 -14.74 -2.62 10.69
C PRO A 270 -14.74 -1.19 10.13
N THR A 271 -15.53 -0.30 10.71
CA THR A 271 -15.71 1.08 10.22
C THR A 271 -15.00 2.13 11.07
N GLN A 272 -14.55 1.80 12.27
CA GLN A 272 -13.95 2.76 13.18
C GLN A 272 -12.84 2.12 14.02
N ILE A 273 -11.71 2.82 14.13
CA ILE A 273 -10.63 2.50 15.05
C ILE A 273 -10.33 3.75 15.84
N GLY A 274 -10.56 3.71 17.14
CA GLY A 274 -10.24 4.80 18.05
C GLY A 274 -9.31 4.32 19.15
N ALA A 275 -8.19 5.01 19.34
CA ALA A 275 -7.20 4.69 20.36
C ALA A 275 -6.72 5.93 21.09
N LEU A 276 -6.54 5.81 22.39
CA LEU A 276 -5.68 6.66 23.20
C LEU A 276 -4.32 5.96 23.29
N ARG A 277 -3.25 6.64 22.87
CA ARG A 277 -1.89 6.09 22.89
C ARG A 277 -1.05 6.80 23.94
N LEU A 278 -0.49 6.03 24.86
CA LEU A 278 0.50 6.50 25.80
C LEU A 278 1.89 6.21 25.25
N ARG A 279 2.65 7.24 24.93
CA ARG A 279 4.00 7.15 24.38
C ARG A 279 5.04 7.80 25.28
N THR A 280 6.24 7.21 25.36
CA THR A 280 7.38 7.81 26.08
C THR A 280 8.33 8.58 25.18
N ALA A 281 8.15 8.49 23.85
CA ALA A 281 8.88 9.27 22.86
C ALA A 281 7.93 9.68 21.73
N GLN A 282 8.18 10.84 21.14
CA GLN A 282 7.42 11.29 19.98
C GLN A 282 7.98 10.60 18.73
N VAL A 283 7.25 9.64 18.20
CA VAL A 283 7.58 8.96 16.94
C VAL A 283 6.88 9.69 15.80
N GLY A 284 7.66 10.22 14.84
CA GLY A 284 7.11 10.74 13.58
C GLY A 284 6.77 12.23 13.54
N GLY A 285 7.21 13.02 14.49
CA GLY A 285 7.11 14.49 14.40
C GLY A 285 8.22 15.09 13.54
N ARG A 286 7.90 16.12 12.73
CA ARG A 286 8.86 16.91 11.94
C ARG A 286 9.90 17.69 12.77
N THR A 287 9.98 17.47 14.04
CA THR A 287 10.98 18.07 14.92
C THR A 287 12.17 17.14 15.04
N MET A 288 13.29 17.55 14.46
CA MET A 288 14.62 16.98 14.71
C MET A 288 15.02 17.20 16.17
N GLY A 289 14.50 16.43 17.08
CA GLY A 289 14.82 16.48 18.50
C GLY A 289 13.80 15.62 19.22
N ALA A 290 14.22 14.43 19.66
CA ALA A 290 13.35 13.58 20.47
C ALA A 290 12.94 14.32 21.74
N ALA A 291 11.75 14.89 21.76
CA ALA A 291 11.17 15.42 22.97
C ALA A 291 10.99 14.26 23.95
N ARG A 292 11.64 14.35 25.12
CA ARG A 292 11.54 13.34 26.16
C ARG A 292 10.30 13.60 27.00
N GLY A 293 9.65 12.55 27.42
CA GLY A 293 8.52 12.60 28.33
C GLY A 293 7.40 11.66 27.95
N MET A 294 6.32 11.71 28.69
CA MET A 294 5.09 10.98 28.37
C MET A 294 4.21 11.84 27.48
N PHE A 295 3.69 11.22 26.43
CA PHE A 295 2.80 11.82 25.45
C PHE A 295 1.51 11.02 25.44
N LEU A 296 0.39 11.72 25.47
CA LEU A 296 -0.92 11.14 25.29
C LEU A 296 -1.45 11.61 23.93
N ASP A 297 -1.66 10.67 23.04
CA ASP A 297 -2.19 10.92 21.70
C ASP A 297 -3.57 10.27 21.57
N LEU A 298 -4.47 10.92 20.84
CA LEU A 298 -5.74 10.34 20.42
C LEU A 298 -5.68 10.15 18.91
N GLU A 299 -5.95 8.95 18.45
CA GLU A 299 -6.05 8.61 17.04
C GLU A 299 -7.44 8.02 16.77
N HIS A 300 -8.12 8.49 15.73
CA HIS A 300 -9.42 8.00 15.35
C HIS A 300 -9.51 7.90 13.83
N GLU A 301 -9.53 6.66 13.33
CA GLU A 301 -9.83 6.34 11.93
C GLU A 301 -11.31 6.02 11.81
N TYR A 302 -11.94 6.47 10.73
CA TYR A 302 -13.35 6.23 10.47
C TYR A 302 -13.63 6.02 8.98
N ARG A 303 -14.69 5.23 8.73
CA ARG A 303 -15.31 5.06 7.41
C ARG A 303 -16.79 5.42 7.55
N VAL A 304 -17.25 6.39 6.78
CA VAL A 304 -18.65 6.84 6.78
C VAL A 304 -19.16 6.78 5.35
N GLY A 305 -20.01 5.83 5.07
CA GLY A 305 -20.41 5.54 3.70
C GLY A 305 -19.20 5.16 2.85
N LEU A 306 -18.98 5.89 1.76
CA LEU A 306 -17.79 5.77 0.89
C LEU A 306 -16.59 6.59 1.37
N GLY A 307 -16.78 7.45 2.37
CA GLY A 307 -15.75 8.33 2.89
C GLY A 307 -14.87 7.62 3.91
N THR A 308 -13.56 7.93 3.87
CA THR A 308 -12.58 7.49 4.86
C THR A 308 -11.87 8.69 5.45
N GLY A 309 -11.58 8.65 6.72
CA GLY A 309 -10.86 9.73 7.37
C GLY A 309 -10.10 9.28 8.61
N MET A 310 -9.18 10.14 9.04
CA MET A 310 -8.40 9.98 10.26
C MET A 310 -8.26 11.33 10.95
N VAL A 311 -8.52 11.35 12.24
CA VAL A 311 -8.21 12.48 13.15
C VAL A 311 -7.15 12.02 14.13
N SER A 312 -6.11 12.80 14.29
CA SER A 312 -5.06 12.56 15.28
C SER A 312 -4.83 13.83 16.09
N LEU A 313 -4.95 13.73 17.39
CA LEU A 313 -4.57 14.77 18.35
C LEU A 313 -3.33 14.27 19.09
N THR A 314 -2.21 14.97 18.94
CA THR A 314 -0.93 14.59 19.52
C THR A 314 -0.62 15.42 20.76
N SER A 315 0.04 14.82 21.74
CA SER A 315 0.51 15.51 22.95
C SER A 315 -0.61 16.22 23.76
N LEU A 316 -1.77 15.59 23.92
CA LEU A 316 -2.98 16.18 24.51
C LEU A 316 -2.78 16.86 25.89
N ALA A 317 -1.87 16.33 26.70
CA ALA A 317 -1.60 16.87 28.05
C ALA A 317 -0.52 17.97 28.05
N ARG A 318 -0.09 18.46 26.90
CA ARG A 318 1.03 19.40 26.76
C ARG A 318 0.60 20.68 26.05
N SER A 319 1.34 21.78 26.31
CA SER A 319 1.10 23.07 25.64
C SER A 319 1.44 23.06 24.14
N ASP A 320 2.16 22.05 23.65
CA ASP A 320 2.57 21.83 22.26
C ASP A 320 1.72 20.75 21.56
N TRP A 321 0.46 20.61 21.96
CA TRP A 321 -0.45 19.69 21.30
C TRP A 321 -0.62 20.00 19.82
N GLY A 322 -0.91 18.97 19.02
CA GLY A 322 -1.11 19.08 17.58
C GLY A 322 -2.41 18.42 17.12
N LEU A 323 -2.90 18.85 15.98
CA LEU A 323 -4.06 18.27 15.29
C LEU A 323 -3.66 17.90 13.87
N ASN A 324 -3.97 16.69 13.45
CA ASN A 324 -3.95 16.27 12.04
C ASN A 324 -5.31 15.67 11.68
N TRP A 325 -5.91 16.13 10.60
CA TRP A 325 -7.15 15.58 10.07
C TRP A 325 -7.01 15.35 8.58
N ARG A 326 -7.36 14.15 8.14
CA ARG A 326 -7.41 13.76 6.72
C ARG A 326 -8.77 13.13 6.46
N HIS A 327 -9.37 13.52 5.35
CA HIS A 327 -10.64 12.95 4.91
C HIS A 327 -10.66 12.82 3.40
N GLN A 328 -11.15 11.69 2.91
CA GLN A 328 -11.38 11.44 1.48
C GLN A 328 -12.82 10.99 1.31
N GLN A 329 -13.55 11.65 0.41
CA GLN A 329 -14.95 11.38 0.11
C GLN A 329 -15.12 11.20 -1.40
N PRO A 330 -15.43 10.01 -1.90
CA PRO A 330 -16.00 9.84 -3.22
C PRO A 330 -17.39 10.52 -3.25
N LEU A 331 -17.54 11.53 -4.10
CA LEU A 331 -18.82 12.22 -4.29
C LEU A 331 -19.66 11.56 -5.38
N ALA A 332 -18.97 10.93 -6.34
CA ALA A 332 -19.53 10.14 -7.43
C ALA A 332 -18.47 9.10 -7.86
N PRO A 333 -18.79 8.12 -8.69
CA PRO A 333 -17.83 7.09 -9.13
C PRO A 333 -16.53 7.66 -9.71
N ASN A 334 -16.62 8.83 -10.32
CA ASN A 334 -15.51 9.53 -10.98
C ASN A 334 -15.15 10.88 -10.34
N THR A 335 -15.66 11.18 -9.14
CA THR A 335 -15.43 12.45 -8.45
C THR A 335 -14.99 12.19 -7.01
N ARG A 336 -13.85 12.75 -6.62
CA ARG A 336 -13.30 12.63 -5.27
C ARG A 336 -13.04 14.00 -4.66
N LEU A 337 -13.39 14.12 -3.39
CA LEU A 337 -13.03 15.24 -2.52
C LEU A 337 -11.98 14.72 -1.52
N ALA A 338 -10.87 15.44 -1.36
CA ALA A 338 -9.90 15.19 -0.30
C ALA A 338 -9.71 16.45 0.53
N LEU A 339 -9.72 16.28 1.83
CA LEU A 339 -9.49 17.32 2.83
C LEU A 339 -8.28 16.95 3.66
N TRP A 340 -7.44 17.93 3.95
CA TRP A 340 -6.31 17.79 4.86
C TRP A 340 -6.18 19.04 5.71
N LEU A 341 -6.03 18.85 7.00
CA LEU A 341 -5.78 19.89 7.99
C LEU A 341 -4.67 19.41 8.93
N ASP A 342 -3.71 20.26 9.20
CA ASP A 342 -2.58 19.98 10.09
C ASP A 342 -2.24 21.23 10.94
N SER A 343 -2.13 21.05 12.24
CA SER A 343 -1.74 22.11 13.18
C SER A 343 -0.67 21.57 14.12
N PRO A 344 0.59 21.44 13.65
CA PRO A 344 1.67 20.87 14.46
C PRO A 344 2.02 21.81 15.62
N ALA A 345 2.11 21.24 16.81
CA ALA A 345 2.51 21.93 18.05
C ALA A 345 1.74 23.23 18.33
N HIS A 346 0.52 23.37 17.81
CA HIS A 346 -0.33 24.55 17.99
C HIS A 346 0.35 25.88 17.59
N GLN A 347 1.21 25.86 16.58
CA GLN A 347 1.97 27.06 16.15
C GLN A 347 1.46 27.66 14.83
N GLY A 348 0.68 26.94 14.10
CA GLY A 348 0.11 27.34 12.83
C GLY A 348 -0.92 26.32 12.36
N VAL A 349 -1.63 26.64 11.29
CA VAL A 349 -2.54 25.72 10.60
C VAL A 349 -2.16 25.64 9.14
N TYR A 350 -2.12 24.44 8.63
CA TYR A 350 -2.00 24.11 7.21
C TYR A 350 -3.26 23.37 6.80
N GLY A 351 -3.74 23.62 5.60
CA GLY A 351 -4.88 22.87 5.08
C GLY A 351 -4.94 22.86 3.58
N SER A 352 -5.57 21.84 3.05
CA SER A 352 -5.92 21.78 1.64
C SER A 352 -7.26 21.10 1.41
N VAL A 353 -7.95 21.57 0.40
CA VAL A 353 -9.15 20.98 -0.17
C VAL A 353 -8.85 20.68 -1.62
N GLN A 354 -9.06 19.44 -2.03
CA GLN A 354 -8.82 18.97 -3.39
C GLN A 354 -10.08 18.31 -3.93
N LEU A 355 -10.55 18.78 -5.07
CA LEU A 355 -11.63 18.16 -5.85
C LEU A 355 -11.03 17.64 -7.14
N ALA A 356 -11.23 16.36 -7.44
CA ALA A 356 -10.81 15.75 -8.68
C ALA A 356 -12.01 15.06 -9.34
N HIS A 357 -12.20 15.31 -10.63
CA HIS A 357 -13.24 14.69 -11.44
C HIS A 357 -12.64 14.13 -12.72
N GLN A 358 -12.99 12.91 -13.07
CA GLN A 358 -12.55 12.24 -14.28
C GLN A 358 -13.77 11.94 -15.17
N ALA A 359 -13.80 12.49 -16.37
CA ALA A 359 -14.82 12.23 -17.37
C ALA A 359 -14.24 11.46 -18.56
N ARG A 360 -15.13 11.02 -19.45
CA ARG A 360 -14.72 10.37 -20.69
C ARG A 360 -14.09 11.42 -21.64
N GLY A 361 -12.77 11.46 -21.67
CA GLY A 361 -12.02 12.36 -22.56
C GLY A 361 -11.32 13.52 -21.87
N TYR A 362 -11.60 13.81 -20.61
CA TYR A 362 -10.88 14.82 -19.83
C TYR A 362 -10.91 14.55 -18.34
N SER A 363 -9.95 15.12 -17.64
CA SER A 363 -9.93 15.23 -16.19
C SER A 363 -9.92 16.68 -15.76
N THR A 364 -10.55 17.00 -14.65
CA THR A 364 -10.50 18.34 -14.05
C THR A 364 -10.21 18.24 -12.56
N GLY A 365 -9.53 19.23 -12.04
CA GLY A 365 -9.24 19.31 -10.62
C GLY A 365 -9.18 20.74 -10.13
N ALA A 366 -9.52 20.90 -8.86
CA ALA A 366 -9.37 22.14 -8.14
C ALA A 366 -8.69 21.85 -6.80
N THR A 367 -7.67 22.61 -6.47
CA THR A 367 -6.97 22.53 -5.18
C THR A 367 -6.91 23.91 -4.58
N VAL A 368 -7.36 24.02 -3.33
CA VAL A 368 -7.14 25.19 -2.49
C VAL A 368 -6.29 24.75 -1.31
N ALA A 369 -5.11 25.35 -1.13
CA ALA A 369 -4.21 25.05 -0.04
C ALA A 369 -3.80 26.35 0.66
N GLY A 370 -3.76 26.33 1.98
CA GLY A 370 -3.39 27.49 2.77
C GLY A 370 -2.59 27.15 4.00
N SER A 371 -1.84 28.12 4.46
CA SER A 371 -1.14 28.02 5.76
C SER A 371 -1.19 29.37 6.48
N THR A 372 -1.26 29.32 7.79
CA THR A 372 -1.08 30.49 8.63
C THR A 372 -0.26 30.12 9.86
N TYR A 373 0.73 30.95 10.18
CA TYR A 373 1.54 30.85 11.38
C TYR A 373 1.23 32.03 12.28
N TRP A 374 1.13 31.81 13.59
CA TRP A 374 0.81 32.88 14.54
C TRP A 374 1.85 33.05 15.64
N ARG A 375 2.81 32.11 15.81
CA ARG A 375 3.75 32.18 16.94
C ARG A 375 5.12 32.80 16.60
N SER A 376 5.69 32.64 15.43
CA SER A 376 7.07 33.06 15.15
C SER A 376 7.23 34.14 14.09
N ALA A 377 6.47 34.08 13.04
CA ALA A 377 6.37 35.11 12.02
C ALA A 377 4.95 35.03 11.48
N ARG A 378 4.19 36.12 11.55
CA ARG A 378 2.84 36.16 10.96
C ARG A 378 2.94 35.99 9.43
N ALA A 379 3.11 34.73 9.01
CA ALA A 379 3.16 34.37 7.60
C ALA A 379 1.87 33.64 7.24
N GLN A 380 1.27 34.06 6.14
CA GLN A 380 0.09 33.41 5.58
C GLN A 380 0.37 33.07 4.12
N SER A 381 -0.09 31.92 3.68
CA SER A 381 -0.08 31.56 2.27
C SER A 381 -1.44 31.01 1.86
N LEU A 382 -1.87 31.37 0.65
CA LEU A 382 -3.05 30.80 0.02
C LEU A 382 -2.71 30.50 -1.43
N ARG A 383 -2.88 29.26 -1.83
CA ARG A 383 -2.68 28.79 -3.18
C ARG A 383 -3.96 28.15 -3.70
N THR A 384 -4.35 28.53 -4.90
CA THR A 384 -5.45 27.89 -5.62
C THR A 384 -4.94 27.47 -6.99
N ASP A 385 -5.19 26.21 -7.33
CA ASP A 385 -4.88 25.63 -8.64
C ASP A 385 -6.16 24.99 -9.18
N VAL A 386 -6.55 25.35 -10.41
CA VAL A 386 -7.67 24.73 -11.12
C VAL A 386 -7.16 24.32 -12.50
N PHE A 387 -7.48 23.12 -12.91
CA PHE A 387 -7.11 22.65 -14.24
C PHE A 387 -8.21 21.82 -14.90
N ILE A 388 -8.17 21.82 -16.21
CA ILE A 388 -8.85 20.85 -17.07
C ILE A 388 -7.82 20.29 -18.04
N GLU A 389 -7.70 18.97 -18.14
CA GLU A 389 -6.73 18.28 -18.97
C GLU A 389 -7.43 17.21 -19.82
N THR A 390 -7.11 17.16 -21.10
CA THR A 390 -7.62 16.11 -21.98
C THR A 390 -7.03 14.75 -21.60
N THR A 391 -7.80 13.68 -21.78
CA THR A 391 -7.27 12.32 -21.63
C THR A 391 -6.09 12.12 -22.58
N PRO A 392 -4.95 11.57 -22.11
CA PRO A 392 -3.79 11.33 -22.95
C PRO A 392 -4.13 10.45 -24.16
N ARG A 393 -3.88 10.93 -25.38
CA ARG A 393 -4.11 10.22 -26.64
C ARG A 393 -2.80 9.92 -27.34
N ARG A 394 -2.72 8.79 -28.01
CA ARG A 394 -1.55 8.44 -28.82
C ARG A 394 -1.41 9.41 -30.00
N VAL A 395 -0.18 9.83 -30.27
CA VAL A 395 0.14 10.73 -31.38
C VAL A 395 0.51 9.88 -32.61
N ALA A 396 -0.43 9.71 -33.52
CA ALA A 396 -0.28 8.88 -34.71
C ALA A 396 0.38 7.52 -34.40
N ASP A 397 1.40 7.12 -35.15
CA ASP A 397 2.16 5.87 -34.95
C ASP A 397 3.34 6.02 -33.98
N LEU A 398 3.54 7.22 -33.44
CA LEU A 398 4.64 7.48 -32.50
C LEU A 398 4.37 6.81 -31.13
N PRO A 399 5.41 6.38 -30.43
CA PRO A 399 5.27 5.85 -29.08
C PRO A 399 5.08 6.97 -28.04
N LEU A 400 4.25 7.95 -28.35
CA LEU A 400 3.99 9.12 -27.53
C LEU A 400 2.50 9.25 -27.25
N ARG A 401 2.18 9.63 -26.00
CA ARG A 401 0.83 10.09 -25.62
C ARG A 401 0.88 11.58 -25.38
N GLN A 402 -0.10 12.30 -25.89
CA GLN A 402 -0.23 13.75 -25.71
C GLN A 402 -1.48 14.07 -24.92
N SER A 403 -1.37 15.03 -23.99
CA SER A 403 -2.49 15.70 -23.36
C SER A 403 -2.32 17.23 -23.43
N LEU A 404 -3.42 17.94 -23.40
CA LEU A 404 -3.48 19.39 -23.35
C LEU A 404 -4.24 19.80 -22.10
N SER A 405 -3.72 20.78 -21.37
CA SER A 405 -4.39 21.30 -20.18
C SER A 405 -4.50 22.82 -20.18
N LEU A 406 -5.62 23.31 -19.69
CA LEU A 406 -5.81 24.71 -19.30
C LEU A 406 -5.67 24.76 -17.77
N ASN A 407 -4.87 25.69 -17.27
CA ASN A 407 -4.56 25.81 -15.85
C ASN A 407 -4.77 27.26 -15.40
N LEU A 408 -5.40 27.42 -14.25
CA LEU A 408 -5.50 28.66 -13.50
C LEU A 408 -4.80 28.46 -12.16
N THR A 409 -3.87 29.35 -11.82
CA THR A 409 -3.17 29.30 -10.53
C THR A 409 -3.14 30.68 -9.88
N THR A 410 -3.33 30.69 -8.58
CA THR A 410 -3.04 31.87 -7.75
C THR A 410 -2.21 31.43 -6.56
N ASN A 411 -1.24 32.24 -6.17
CA ASN A 411 -0.45 32.03 -4.97
C ASN A 411 -0.19 33.36 -4.28
N ARG A 412 -0.80 33.55 -3.12
CA ARG A 412 -0.63 34.73 -2.28
C ARG A 412 0.17 34.35 -1.04
N VAL A 413 1.31 34.99 -0.85
CA VAL A 413 2.15 34.82 0.35
C VAL A 413 2.25 36.17 1.04
N GLN A 414 1.81 36.24 2.27
CA GLN A 414 1.90 37.43 3.12
C GLN A 414 2.94 37.15 4.22
N GLY A 415 4.05 37.85 4.19
CA GLY A 415 5.03 37.86 5.28
C GLY A 415 4.89 39.11 6.14
N SER A 416 5.72 39.22 7.18
CA SER A 416 5.73 40.38 8.10
C SER A 416 6.06 41.70 7.42
N LEU A 417 6.83 41.67 6.33
CA LEU A 417 7.32 42.87 5.64
C LEU A 417 6.73 43.06 4.24
N ARG A 418 6.21 42.03 3.60
CA ARG A 418 5.77 42.09 2.20
C ARG A 418 4.71 41.06 1.88
N THR A 419 3.71 41.48 1.11
CA THR A 419 2.76 40.57 0.46
C THR A 419 3.20 40.36 -1.00
N GLN A 420 3.31 39.12 -1.42
CA GLN A 420 3.58 38.76 -2.79
C GLN A 420 2.40 37.94 -3.34
N THR A 421 1.81 38.40 -4.43
CA THR A 421 0.76 37.67 -5.16
C THR A 421 1.30 37.28 -6.52
N ARG A 422 1.14 36.02 -6.87
CA ARG A 422 1.44 35.45 -8.19
C ARG A 422 0.16 34.83 -8.71
N GLU A 423 -0.20 35.16 -9.90
CA GLU A 423 -1.41 34.65 -10.54
C GLU A 423 -1.18 34.46 -12.02
N GLY A 424 -1.80 33.45 -12.60
CA GLY A 424 -1.67 33.18 -14.02
C GLY A 424 -2.69 32.18 -14.53
N ILE A 425 -3.04 32.36 -15.78
CA ILE A 425 -3.80 31.41 -16.57
C ILE A 425 -2.97 30.99 -17.77
N GLY A 426 -2.99 29.72 -18.11
CA GLY A 426 -2.16 29.24 -19.21
C GLY A 426 -2.52 27.88 -19.72
N VAL A 427 -1.91 27.55 -20.84
CA VAL A 427 -2.07 26.26 -21.51
C VAL A 427 -0.79 25.48 -21.37
N ARG A 428 -0.91 24.18 -21.16
CA ARG A 428 0.19 23.21 -21.18
C ARG A 428 -0.10 22.10 -22.17
N ALA A 429 0.93 21.72 -22.91
CA ALA A 429 0.96 20.50 -23.70
C ALA A 429 1.96 19.53 -23.05
N ARG A 430 1.53 18.31 -22.84
CA ARG A 430 2.35 17.24 -22.25
C ARG A 430 2.46 16.09 -23.23
N TRP A 431 3.67 15.61 -23.41
CA TRP A 431 3.98 14.40 -24.17
C TRP A 431 4.65 13.41 -23.25
N ASN A 432 4.12 12.19 -23.17
CA ASN A 432 4.70 11.10 -22.41
C ASN A 432 5.08 9.98 -23.36
N LEU A 433 6.33 9.53 -23.29
CA LEU A 433 6.79 8.37 -23.99
C LEU A 433 6.07 7.13 -23.43
N ILE A 434 5.45 6.35 -24.28
CA ILE A 434 4.99 5.01 -23.93
C ILE A 434 6.26 4.21 -23.61
N PRO A 435 6.36 3.55 -22.45
CA PRO A 435 7.56 2.80 -22.09
C PRO A 435 8.06 1.93 -23.23
N GLN A 436 9.32 2.12 -23.63
CA GLN A 436 9.95 1.38 -24.73
C GLN A 436 10.92 0.37 -24.18
N SER A 437 10.79 -0.88 -24.61
CA SER A 437 11.80 -1.90 -24.33
C SER A 437 12.99 -1.70 -25.26
N LEU A 438 14.19 -1.51 -24.70
CA LEU A 438 15.46 -1.37 -25.44
C LEU A 438 16.24 -2.69 -25.50
N GLY A 439 15.68 -3.78 -24.95
CA GLY A 439 16.31 -5.09 -24.89
C GLY A 439 15.86 -5.87 -23.65
N GLN A 440 16.60 -6.94 -23.30
CA GLN A 440 16.25 -7.79 -22.17
C GLN A 440 16.27 -7.00 -20.85
N GLY A 441 15.08 -6.72 -20.31
CA GLY A 441 14.91 -6.07 -19.02
C GLY A 441 15.23 -4.57 -18.99
N THR A 442 15.50 -3.92 -20.13
CA THR A 442 15.75 -2.47 -20.19
C THR A 442 14.51 -1.73 -20.69
N THR A 443 14.06 -0.74 -19.95
CA THR A 443 12.90 0.09 -20.30
C THR A 443 13.29 1.56 -20.30
N LEU A 444 12.96 2.25 -21.39
CA LEU A 444 13.08 3.70 -21.54
C LEU A 444 11.74 4.36 -21.26
N THR A 445 11.75 5.40 -20.43
CA THR A 445 10.60 6.26 -20.14
C THR A 445 10.97 7.71 -20.37
N GLY A 446 9.99 8.57 -20.62
CA GLY A 446 10.25 9.99 -20.78
C GLY A 446 8.98 10.81 -20.84
N GLY A 447 9.14 12.10 -20.59
CA GLY A 447 8.05 13.05 -20.64
C GLY A 447 8.57 14.46 -20.94
N LEU A 448 7.78 15.23 -21.66
CA LEU A 448 8.02 16.65 -21.93
C LEU A 448 6.73 17.42 -21.70
N THR A 449 6.82 18.50 -20.94
CA THR A 449 5.71 19.43 -20.75
C THR A 449 6.16 20.84 -21.14
N VAL A 450 5.42 21.47 -22.02
CA VAL A 450 5.63 22.86 -22.42
C VAL A 450 4.36 23.63 -22.09
N GLY A 451 4.52 24.77 -21.46
CA GLY A 451 3.40 25.62 -21.06
C GLY A 451 3.70 27.10 -21.24
N ARG A 452 2.65 27.86 -21.52
CA ARG A 452 2.68 29.31 -21.55
C ARG A 452 1.56 29.86 -20.68
N PHE A 453 1.92 30.74 -19.78
CA PHE A 453 1.02 31.37 -18.83
C PHE A 453 1.05 32.88 -19.03
N ILE A 454 -0.10 33.50 -18.87
CA ILE A 454 -0.29 34.97 -18.85
C ILE A 454 -0.59 35.33 -17.40
N GLY A 455 0.06 36.36 -16.88
CA GLY A 455 -0.13 36.81 -15.50
C GLY A 455 1.16 37.24 -14.83
N ASN A 456 1.11 37.42 -13.53
CA ASN A 456 2.26 37.79 -12.70
C ASN A 456 3.05 36.56 -12.24
N LEU A 457 3.78 35.94 -13.16
CA LEU A 457 4.52 34.72 -12.93
C LEU A 457 6.01 34.87 -13.27
N PRO A 458 6.92 34.11 -12.61
CA PRO A 458 8.33 34.09 -12.96
C PRO A 458 8.56 33.53 -14.38
N ASN A 459 9.77 33.75 -14.91
CA ASN A 459 10.19 33.31 -16.25
C ASN A 459 9.26 33.77 -17.38
N ALA A 460 8.66 34.96 -17.25
CA ALA A 460 7.68 35.52 -18.21
C ALA A 460 6.52 34.54 -18.52
N GLY A 461 6.19 33.64 -17.56
CA GLY A 461 5.15 32.63 -17.71
C GLY A 461 5.52 31.42 -18.58
N LEU A 462 6.77 31.27 -19.01
CA LEU A 462 7.23 30.09 -19.73
C LEU A 462 7.47 28.92 -18.74
N SER A 463 6.91 27.78 -19.07
CA SER A 463 7.08 26.52 -18.32
C SER A 463 7.59 25.45 -19.28
N LEU A 464 8.74 24.85 -18.94
CA LEU A 464 9.35 23.74 -19.66
C LEU A 464 9.84 22.73 -18.64
N THR A 465 9.27 21.55 -18.65
CA THR A 465 9.74 20.44 -17.81
C THR A 465 9.93 19.20 -18.66
N GLY A 466 10.99 18.45 -18.40
CA GLY A 466 11.31 17.23 -19.12
C GLY A 466 11.84 16.17 -18.18
N THR A 467 11.52 14.92 -18.45
CA THR A 467 12.07 13.76 -17.74
C THR A 467 12.50 12.72 -18.75
N LEU A 468 13.64 12.08 -18.49
CA LEU A 468 14.14 10.93 -19.26
C LEU A 468 14.65 9.89 -18.26
N GLY A 469 14.13 8.67 -18.34
CA GLY A 469 14.48 7.61 -17.43
C GLY A 469 14.80 6.30 -18.12
N ILE A 470 15.79 5.59 -17.62
CA ILE A 470 16.12 4.23 -18.03
C ILE A 470 16.06 3.36 -16.78
N THR A 471 15.34 2.24 -16.91
CA THR A 471 15.28 1.20 -15.88
C THR A 471 15.80 -0.10 -16.45
N GLN A 472 16.73 -0.74 -15.75
CA GLN A 472 17.31 -2.04 -16.08
C GLN A 472 16.95 -3.04 -15.01
N ALA A 473 16.29 -4.14 -15.40
CA ALA A 473 16.10 -5.28 -14.51
C ALA A 473 17.43 -6.01 -14.31
N LEU A 474 17.77 -6.35 -13.08
CA LEU A 474 18.98 -7.06 -12.68
C LEU A 474 18.64 -8.51 -12.27
N GLY A 475 18.11 -9.28 -13.22
CA GLY A 475 17.59 -10.63 -12.95
C GLY A 475 16.30 -10.61 -12.14
N ALA A 476 15.99 -11.72 -11.45
CA ALA A 476 14.77 -11.88 -10.67
C ALA A 476 14.75 -11.04 -9.36
N GLY A 477 15.90 -10.54 -8.92
CA GLY A 477 16.06 -9.94 -7.60
C GLY A 477 16.36 -8.45 -7.59
N GLY A 478 16.29 -7.72 -8.70
CA GLY A 478 16.67 -6.32 -8.64
C GLY A 478 16.34 -5.44 -9.83
N ALA A 479 16.50 -4.14 -9.62
CA ALA A 479 16.36 -3.12 -10.65
C ALA A 479 17.32 -1.95 -10.41
N LEU A 480 17.86 -1.41 -11.48
CA LEU A 480 18.60 -0.16 -11.52
C LEU A 480 17.80 0.86 -12.32
N SER A 481 17.57 2.05 -11.77
CA SER A 481 16.99 3.16 -12.52
C SER A 481 17.91 4.37 -12.53
N LEU A 482 17.90 5.08 -13.66
CA LEU A 482 18.59 6.34 -13.83
C LEU A 482 17.63 7.33 -14.48
N ASN A 483 17.46 8.51 -13.89
CA ASN A 483 16.55 9.53 -14.34
C ASN A 483 17.24 10.87 -14.44
N TYR A 484 16.98 11.58 -15.51
CA TYR A 484 17.34 12.98 -15.69
C TYR A 484 16.05 13.81 -15.74
N ASP A 485 16.00 14.86 -14.92
CA ASP A 485 14.89 15.79 -14.87
C ASP A 485 15.37 17.19 -15.20
N TYR A 486 14.65 17.86 -16.07
CA TYR A 486 14.76 19.30 -16.32
C TYR A 486 13.49 20.00 -15.87
N ALA A 487 13.61 21.09 -15.12
CA ALA A 487 12.47 21.83 -14.62
C ALA A 487 12.71 23.34 -14.64
N GLN A 488 12.06 24.03 -15.57
CA GLN A 488 11.83 25.47 -15.56
C GLN A 488 10.32 25.70 -15.54
N ASP A 489 9.73 25.68 -14.35
CA ASP A 489 8.28 25.80 -14.21
C ASP A 489 7.90 27.23 -13.75
N ALA A 490 7.00 27.85 -14.49
CA ALA A 490 6.44 29.16 -14.15
C ALA A 490 5.61 29.13 -12.85
N LEU A 491 5.08 27.96 -12.47
CA LEU A 491 4.25 27.79 -11.27
C LEU A 491 5.04 27.35 -10.04
N GLY A 492 6.25 26.82 -10.22
CA GLY A 492 7.08 26.27 -9.16
C GLY A 492 8.36 27.09 -8.89
N ALA A 493 8.87 27.01 -7.67
CA ALA A 493 10.21 27.46 -7.35
C ALA A 493 11.18 26.30 -7.51
N ASN A 494 12.18 26.43 -8.38
CA ASN A 494 13.23 25.42 -8.54
C ASN A 494 14.29 25.55 -7.44
N LEU A 495 13.90 25.22 -6.20
CA LEU A 495 14.79 25.29 -5.04
C LEU A 495 15.96 24.29 -5.13
N LEU A 496 15.80 23.20 -5.88
CA LEU A 496 16.80 22.13 -6.01
C LEU A 496 17.60 22.18 -7.32
N GLY A 497 17.52 23.29 -8.08
CA GLY A 497 18.15 23.43 -9.39
C GLY A 497 17.21 23.05 -10.54
N ARG A 498 17.62 23.43 -11.78
CA ARG A 498 16.83 23.13 -13.00
C ARG A 498 17.16 21.76 -13.57
N HIS A 499 18.40 21.33 -13.44
CA HIS A 499 18.92 20.07 -13.96
C HIS A 499 19.21 19.11 -12.82
N ARG A 500 18.55 17.98 -12.79
CA ARG A 500 18.73 16.97 -11.75
C ARG A 500 18.95 15.59 -12.35
N LEU A 501 20.00 14.92 -11.89
CA LEU A 501 20.26 13.52 -12.15
C LEU A 501 19.94 12.72 -10.89
N SER A 502 19.14 11.68 -11.01
CA SER A 502 18.83 10.78 -9.91
C SER A 502 18.84 9.32 -10.36
N GLY A 503 19.08 8.43 -9.43
CA GLY A 503 19.03 7.01 -9.70
C GLY A 503 18.75 6.22 -8.44
N SER A 504 18.24 5.01 -8.62
CA SER A 504 18.02 4.06 -7.56
C SER A 504 18.48 2.67 -7.99
N LEU A 505 19.00 1.93 -7.03
CA LEU A 505 19.40 0.54 -7.15
C LEU A 505 18.71 -0.24 -6.06
N THR A 506 18.00 -1.31 -6.43
CA THR A 506 17.57 -2.37 -5.52
C THR A 506 18.08 -3.68 -6.07
N TRP A 507 18.71 -4.47 -5.22
CA TRP A 507 19.20 -5.77 -5.62
C TRP A 507 19.19 -6.73 -4.44
N SER A 508 18.75 -7.96 -4.70
CA SER A 508 18.80 -9.05 -3.74
C SER A 508 19.33 -10.32 -4.39
N ALA A 509 20.14 -11.07 -3.69
CA ALA A 509 20.61 -12.39 -4.11
C ALA A 509 20.15 -13.42 -3.09
N GLY A 510 19.06 -14.11 -3.43
CA GLY A 510 18.34 -14.96 -2.50
C GLY A 510 17.90 -14.17 -1.26
N GLU A 511 17.79 -14.86 -0.13
CA GLU A 511 17.49 -14.22 1.17
C GLU A 511 18.74 -13.70 1.89
N ARG A 512 19.93 -13.86 1.31
CA ARG A 512 21.19 -13.56 2.01
C ARG A 512 21.69 -12.14 1.83
N TYR A 513 21.52 -11.58 0.65
CA TYR A 513 22.08 -10.27 0.32
C TYR A 513 20.98 -9.32 -0.13
N TYR A 514 21.02 -8.12 0.40
CA TYR A 514 20.12 -7.06 0.02
C TYR A 514 20.90 -5.75 -0.09
N LEU A 515 20.76 -5.05 -1.20
CA LEU A 515 21.40 -3.78 -1.48
C LEU A 515 20.36 -2.80 -1.99
N THR A 516 20.28 -1.65 -1.34
CA THR A 516 19.53 -0.51 -1.84
C THR A 516 20.45 0.70 -1.96
N GLY A 517 20.22 1.50 -2.97
CA GLY A 517 20.92 2.73 -3.15
C GLY A 517 20.03 3.76 -3.84
N TYR A 518 20.17 5.01 -3.42
CA TYR A 518 19.53 6.15 -4.06
C TYR A 518 20.53 7.28 -4.15
N PHE A 519 20.59 7.95 -5.29
CA PHE A 519 21.30 9.21 -5.42
C PHE A 519 20.44 10.25 -6.14
N SER A 520 20.65 11.51 -5.79
CA SER A 520 20.09 12.65 -6.49
C SER A 520 21.11 13.80 -6.44
N ARG A 521 21.39 14.42 -7.58
CA ARG A 521 22.33 15.53 -7.70
C ARG A 521 21.74 16.60 -8.62
N ALA A 522 21.69 17.83 -8.13
CA ALA A 522 21.48 18.98 -9.01
C ALA A 522 22.79 19.30 -9.75
N LEU A 523 22.71 19.56 -11.06
CA LEU A 523 23.88 19.86 -11.88
C LEU A 523 24.20 21.35 -11.89
N ASP A 524 23.22 22.19 -11.59
CA ASP A 524 23.27 23.65 -11.59
C ASP A 524 23.05 24.28 -10.20
N ALA A 525 22.99 23.46 -9.15
CA ALA A 525 22.84 23.92 -7.78
C ALA A 525 23.64 23.02 -6.82
N ASN A 526 24.00 23.57 -5.65
CA ASN A 526 24.72 22.80 -4.63
C ASN A 526 23.74 21.93 -3.82
N SER A 527 23.16 20.92 -4.47
CA SER A 527 22.26 19.94 -3.87
C SER A 527 22.66 18.53 -4.28
N VAL A 528 22.94 17.70 -3.28
CA VAL A 528 23.36 16.30 -3.44
C VAL A 528 22.71 15.47 -2.36
N SER A 529 22.22 14.30 -2.71
CA SER A 529 21.74 13.29 -1.77
C SER A 529 22.21 11.90 -2.23
N TYR A 530 22.87 11.17 -1.35
CA TYR A 530 23.21 9.76 -1.52
C TYR A 530 22.74 9.02 -0.27
N VAL A 531 22.00 7.94 -0.47
CA VAL A 531 21.61 7.00 0.57
C VAL A 531 21.85 5.61 0.04
N GLY A 532 22.51 4.77 0.81
CA GLY A 532 22.74 3.38 0.43
C GLY A 532 22.80 2.49 1.65
N ASP A 533 22.20 1.32 1.52
CA ASP A 533 22.15 0.30 2.55
C ASP A 533 22.51 -1.04 1.94
N PHE A 534 23.43 -1.73 2.57
CA PHE A 534 23.79 -3.11 2.27
C PHE A 534 23.51 -3.97 3.50
N SER A 535 22.85 -5.09 3.29
CA SER A 535 22.55 -6.06 4.33
C SER A 535 22.98 -7.46 3.89
N TRP A 536 23.69 -8.14 4.77
CA TRP A 536 24.14 -9.51 4.60
C TRP A 536 23.65 -10.39 5.75
N ARG A 537 22.82 -11.38 5.43
CA ARG A 537 22.42 -12.42 6.38
C ARG A 537 23.49 -13.49 6.43
N VAL A 538 24.35 -13.42 7.44
CA VAL A 538 25.46 -14.35 7.67
C VAL A 538 24.93 -15.75 8.02
N SER A 539 23.84 -15.79 8.80
CA SER A 539 23.11 -17.01 9.17
C SER A 539 21.62 -16.70 9.36
N PRO A 540 20.73 -17.68 9.57
CA PRO A 540 19.32 -17.41 9.87
C PRO A 540 19.10 -16.48 11.08
N LEU A 541 20.08 -16.43 12.01
CA LEU A 541 20.00 -15.63 13.23
C LEU A 541 20.80 -14.33 13.17
N TRP A 542 21.80 -14.23 12.30
CA TRP A 542 22.72 -13.07 12.28
C TRP A 542 22.69 -12.30 10.97
N ARG A 543 22.57 -10.99 11.09
CA ARG A 543 22.64 -10.05 9.96
C ARG A 543 23.67 -8.96 10.24
N VAL A 544 24.43 -8.60 9.22
CA VAL A 544 25.35 -7.47 9.21
C VAL A 544 24.86 -6.45 8.19
N GLY A 545 24.84 -5.18 8.57
CA GLY A 545 24.41 -4.07 7.73
C GLY A 545 25.47 -2.97 7.63
N LEU A 546 25.56 -2.33 6.47
CA LEU A 546 26.34 -1.13 6.22
C LEU A 546 25.41 -0.10 5.59
N GLY A 547 25.34 1.09 6.20
CA GLY A 547 24.58 2.21 5.67
C GLY A 547 25.48 3.39 5.37
N TYR A 548 25.16 4.15 4.34
CA TYR A 548 25.81 5.40 3.99
C TYR A 548 24.77 6.45 3.62
N THR A 549 24.85 7.62 4.26
CA THR A 549 24.01 8.77 3.96
C THR A 549 24.88 9.99 3.78
N TRP A 550 24.72 10.69 2.67
CA TRP A 550 25.31 12.00 2.43
C TRP A 550 24.26 12.92 1.81
N GLN A 551 23.96 14.01 2.50
CA GLN A 551 23.03 15.04 2.04
C GLN A 551 23.67 16.40 2.14
N ARG A 552 23.71 17.12 1.02
CA ARG A 552 24.16 18.51 0.96
C ARG A 552 23.06 19.35 0.32
N TYR A 553 22.70 20.41 0.99
CA TYR A 553 21.76 21.40 0.49
C TYR A 553 22.19 22.79 0.94
N GLN A 554 22.55 23.64 0.00
CA GLN A 554 23.12 24.96 0.27
C GLN A 554 24.33 24.89 1.22
N GLN A 555 24.19 25.35 2.46
CA GLN A 555 25.22 25.32 3.50
C GLN A 555 25.14 24.10 4.42
N TYR A 556 24.08 23.34 4.33
CA TYR A 556 23.91 22.12 5.12
C TYR A 556 24.65 20.96 4.46
N ASP A 557 25.57 20.34 5.20
CA ASP A 557 26.29 19.12 4.78
C ASP A 557 26.18 18.09 5.91
N PHE A 558 25.49 17.00 5.64
CA PHE A 558 25.31 15.89 6.57
C PHE A 558 25.88 14.62 5.97
N ARG A 559 26.70 13.91 6.74
CA ARG A 559 27.27 12.62 6.35
C ARG A 559 27.19 11.67 7.52
N ASP A 560 26.73 10.46 7.26
CA ASP A 560 26.73 9.38 8.23
C ASP A 560 27.11 8.05 7.56
N GLN A 561 27.90 7.26 8.25
CA GLN A 561 28.19 5.88 7.93
C GLN A 561 27.73 5.05 9.11
N THR A 562 26.92 4.06 8.84
CA THR A 562 26.39 3.17 9.88
C THR A 562 26.89 1.75 9.67
N PHE A 563 27.23 1.10 10.76
CA PHE A 563 27.54 -0.32 10.80
C PHE A 563 26.60 -1.00 11.79
N THR A 564 25.91 -2.04 11.36
CA THR A 564 24.89 -2.73 12.15
C THR A 564 25.22 -4.21 12.25
N ILE A 565 25.14 -4.74 13.46
CA ILE A 565 25.10 -6.19 13.72
C ILE A 565 23.74 -6.47 14.36
N ALA A 566 22.97 -7.36 13.78
CA ALA A 566 21.65 -7.72 14.30
C ALA A 566 21.57 -9.21 14.59
N TYR A 567 20.93 -9.54 15.70
CA TYR A 567 20.63 -10.90 16.12
C TYR A 567 19.12 -11.09 16.18
N ARG A 568 18.63 -12.11 15.53
CA ARG A 568 17.20 -12.43 15.46
C ARG A 568 16.76 -13.20 16.70
N ILE A 569 15.69 -12.72 17.32
CA ILE A 569 14.97 -13.34 18.41
C ILE A 569 13.52 -13.49 17.99
N GLY A 570 13.12 -14.69 17.57
CA GLY A 570 11.80 -14.92 17.01
C GLY A 570 11.54 -14.05 15.77
N PHE A 571 10.47 -13.28 15.80
CA PHE A 571 10.08 -12.34 14.72
C PHE A 571 10.74 -10.96 14.83
N ARG A 572 11.66 -10.75 15.78
CA ARG A 572 12.35 -9.47 16.00
C ARG A 572 13.85 -9.62 15.84
N GLU A 573 14.51 -8.51 15.54
CA GLU A 573 15.96 -8.39 15.55
C GLU A 573 16.39 -7.37 16.60
N VAL A 574 17.33 -7.76 17.45
CA VAL A 574 18.09 -6.82 18.27
C VAL A 574 19.28 -6.38 17.44
N ALA A 575 19.31 -5.12 17.06
CA ALA A 575 20.36 -4.54 16.24
C ALA A 575 21.25 -3.62 17.08
N LEU A 576 22.55 -3.83 17.00
CA LEU A 576 23.57 -2.94 17.54
C LEU A 576 24.13 -2.13 16.37
N THR A 577 23.85 -0.82 16.34
CA THR A 577 24.25 0.08 15.24
C THR A 577 25.22 1.13 15.73
N TRP A 578 26.36 1.25 15.06
CA TRP A 578 27.30 2.36 15.21
C TRP A 578 27.09 3.40 14.13
N SER A 579 27.12 4.68 14.49
CA SER A 579 27.02 5.80 13.57
C SER A 579 28.29 6.66 13.64
N SER A 580 28.87 6.96 12.48
CA SER A 580 30.05 7.82 12.36
C SER A 580 29.77 9.27 12.70
N PHE A 581 28.52 9.72 12.49
CA PHE A 581 28.07 11.07 12.80
C PHE A 581 27.95 11.31 14.30
N THR A 582 27.24 10.41 14.98
CA THR A 582 27.06 10.53 16.44
C THR A 582 28.25 10.00 17.22
N LYS A 583 29.12 9.19 16.59
CA LYS A 583 30.23 8.44 17.22
C LYS A 583 29.76 7.57 18.40
N ARG A 584 28.54 7.02 18.31
CA ARG A 584 27.91 6.24 19.38
C ARG A 584 27.35 4.96 18.83
N TRP A 585 27.28 3.97 19.73
CA TRP A 585 26.49 2.77 19.52
C TRP A 585 25.06 3.00 19.98
N SER A 586 24.11 2.50 19.23
CA SER A 586 22.70 2.41 19.60
C SER A 586 22.25 0.96 19.54
N VAL A 587 21.31 0.61 20.40
CA VAL A 587 20.61 -0.67 20.34
C VAL A 587 19.20 -0.39 19.87
N ASP A 588 18.79 -1.10 18.83
CA ASP A 588 17.46 -0.97 18.24
C ASP A 588 16.78 -2.36 18.24
N LEU A 589 15.49 -2.37 18.51
CA LEU A 589 14.65 -3.54 18.36
C LEU A 589 13.83 -3.36 17.08
N LEU A 590 14.14 -4.12 16.07
CA LEU A 590 13.54 -4.04 14.74
C LEU A 590 12.58 -5.21 14.53
N THR A 591 11.58 -5.01 13.68
CA THR A 591 10.81 -6.15 13.16
C THR A 591 11.67 -6.86 12.12
N ALA A 592 11.82 -8.17 12.24
CA ALA A 592 12.52 -8.96 11.23
C ALA A 592 11.66 -8.98 9.95
N PHE A 593 12.24 -8.50 8.85
CA PHE A 593 11.61 -8.61 7.54
C PHE A 593 12.10 -9.89 6.86
N TYR A 594 11.17 -10.65 6.32
CA TYR A 594 11.40 -11.89 5.57
C TYR A 594 11.41 -11.62 4.06
#